data_46f90dc263b5b2cde4385ff08e4a5d5a
#
_entry.id   46f90dc263b5b2cde4385ff08e4a5d5a
#
_cell.length_a   1.000
_cell.length_b   1.000
_cell.length_c   1.000
_cell.angle_alpha   90.00
_cell.angle_beta   90.00
_cell.angle_gamma   90.00
#
_symmetry.space_group_name_H-M   'P 1'
#
loop_
_entity.id
_entity.type
_entity.pdbx_description
1 polymer ?
#
loop_
_entity_poly.entity_id
_entity_poly.type
_entity_poly.pdbx_seq_one_letter_code
_entity_poly.pdbx_strand_id
1 'polypeptide(L)'
;QPESSAASDVYKRQYLLQLVQCYNIDLVVLAGFLLMIPEEFVQKFKGRIINVHPSLLPHYGGKGMYGDHVHNAVLANKEIKSGITFHYVNENYDEGKIIKQFEVSLSEEESLNSLKKKINALEMTHFPQIISMLNDE
;
A
#
# COMPACT_ATOMS: atom_id res chain seq x y z
N GLN A 1 10.07 1.00 -8.12
CA GLN A 1 9.03 0.37 -8.92
C GLN A 1 9.62 -0.36 -10.11
N PRO A 2 9.05 -1.50 -10.46
CA PRO A 2 9.51 -2.21 -11.66
C PRO A 2 9.22 -1.38 -12.91
N GLU A 3 10.16 -1.42 -13.85
CA GLU A 3 9.95 -0.79 -15.14
C GLU A 3 9.02 -1.64 -15.98
N SER A 4 8.11 -1.00 -16.69
CA SER A 4 7.26 -1.67 -17.66
C SER A 4 7.22 -0.84 -18.93
N SER A 5 7.02 -1.49 -20.07
CA SER A 5 6.88 -0.79 -21.33
C SER A 5 5.61 0.04 -21.35
N ALA A 6 5.58 1.12 -22.12
CA ALA A 6 4.40 1.96 -22.27
C ALA A 6 3.20 1.16 -22.77
N ALA A 7 3.42 0.20 -23.67
CA ALA A 7 2.36 -0.68 -24.17
C ALA A 7 1.78 -1.55 -23.07
N SER A 8 2.63 -2.09 -22.19
CA SER A 8 2.18 -2.90 -21.05
C SER A 8 1.34 -2.07 -20.07
N ASP A 9 1.74 -0.82 -19.82
CA ASP A 9 1.02 0.07 -18.91
C ASP A 9 -0.34 0.46 -19.46
N VAL A 10 -0.43 0.76 -20.76
CA VAL A 10 -1.70 1.04 -21.43
C VAL A 10 -2.64 -0.16 -21.34
N TYR A 11 -2.13 -1.36 -21.57
CA TYR A 11 -2.92 -2.58 -21.50
C TYR A 11 -3.47 -2.80 -20.08
N LYS A 12 -2.64 -2.63 -19.06
CA LYS A 12 -3.05 -2.80 -17.66
C LYS A 12 -4.10 -1.77 -17.26
N ARG A 13 -3.93 -0.53 -17.71
CA ARG A 13 -4.90 0.53 -17.48
C ARG A 13 -6.26 0.19 -18.06
N GLN A 14 -6.30 -0.23 -19.33
CA GLN A 14 -7.54 -0.60 -20.00
C GLN A 14 -8.23 -1.77 -19.31
N TYR A 15 -7.44 -2.76 -18.88
CA TYR A 15 -7.96 -3.93 -18.18
C TYR A 15 -8.63 -3.53 -16.86
N LEU A 16 -7.99 -2.67 -16.08
CA LEU A 16 -8.56 -2.17 -14.82
C LEU A 16 -9.87 -1.43 -15.06
N LEU A 17 -9.91 -0.56 -16.05
CA LEU A 17 -11.11 0.20 -16.37
C LEU A 17 -12.26 -0.72 -16.82
N GLN A 18 -11.94 -1.75 -17.60
CA GLN A 18 -12.93 -2.74 -18.03
C GLN A 18 -13.50 -3.53 -16.85
N LEU A 19 -12.65 -3.94 -15.92
CA LEU A 19 -13.09 -4.67 -14.73
C LEU A 19 -14.09 -3.86 -13.92
N VAL A 20 -13.82 -2.59 -13.68
CA VAL A 20 -14.71 -1.76 -12.86
C VAL A 20 -15.99 -1.42 -13.58
N GLN A 21 -16.03 -1.49 -14.91
CA GLN A 21 -17.29 -1.34 -15.68
C GLN A 21 -18.18 -2.58 -15.59
N CYS A 22 -17.54 -3.77 -15.49
CA CYS A 22 -18.28 -5.04 -15.44
C CYS A 22 -18.87 -5.32 -14.05
N TYR A 23 -18.31 -4.74 -13.01
CA TYR A 23 -18.71 -5.00 -11.63
C TYR A 23 -19.12 -3.69 -10.96
N ASN A 24 -20.12 -3.79 -10.09
CA ASN A 24 -20.55 -2.64 -9.29
C ASN A 24 -19.66 -2.53 -8.05
N ILE A 25 -18.55 -1.82 -8.20
CA ILE A 25 -17.49 -1.74 -7.19
C ILE A 25 -17.66 -0.47 -6.35
N ASP A 26 -17.66 -0.63 -5.03
CA ASP A 26 -17.78 0.48 -4.08
C ASP A 26 -16.45 0.83 -3.41
N LEU A 27 -15.54 -0.12 -3.28
CA LEU A 27 -14.26 0.08 -2.63
C LEU A 27 -13.18 -0.69 -3.38
N VAL A 28 -12.07 -0.02 -3.66
CA VAL A 28 -10.89 -0.64 -4.28
C VAL A 28 -9.81 -0.77 -3.22
N VAL A 29 -9.29 -1.98 -3.07
CA VAL A 29 -8.24 -2.28 -2.10
C VAL A 29 -6.98 -2.69 -2.86
N LEU A 30 -5.89 -1.95 -2.63
CA LEU A 30 -4.60 -2.27 -3.21
C LEU A 30 -3.75 -3.02 -2.19
N ALA A 31 -3.21 -4.15 -2.61
CA ALA A 31 -2.33 -4.96 -1.78
C ALA A 31 -1.14 -5.39 -2.64
N GLY A 32 0.01 -4.75 -2.42
CA GLY A 32 1.20 -5.02 -3.21
C GLY A 32 1.13 -4.53 -4.65
N PHE A 33 0.31 -3.53 -4.93
CA PHE A 33 0.23 -2.95 -6.27
C PHE A 33 1.39 -1.98 -6.46
N LEU A 34 2.29 -2.31 -7.38
CA LEU A 34 3.55 -1.61 -7.54
C LEU A 34 3.54 -0.52 -8.62
N LEU A 35 2.50 -0.47 -9.44
CA LEU A 35 2.39 0.51 -10.51
C LEU A 35 1.62 1.74 -10.05
N MET A 36 1.89 2.87 -10.70
CA MET A 36 1.10 4.07 -10.50
C MET A 36 -0.33 3.83 -10.99
N ILE A 37 -1.30 4.18 -10.15
CA ILE A 37 -2.73 4.07 -10.53
C ILE A 37 -3.03 5.16 -11.56
N PRO A 38 -3.70 4.83 -12.68
CA PRO A 38 -4.08 5.84 -13.65
C PRO A 38 -4.96 6.93 -13.05
N GLU A 39 -4.74 8.18 -13.46
CA GLU A 39 -5.48 9.32 -12.95
C GLU A 39 -6.99 9.16 -13.13
N GLU A 40 -7.42 8.64 -14.27
CA GLU A 40 -8.84 8.38 -14.54
C GLU A 40 -9.47 7.46 -13.51
N PHE A 41 -8.73 6.42 -13.11
CA PHE A 41 -9.18 5.47 -12.11
C PHE A 41 -9.27 6.14 -10.73
N VAL A 42 -8.27 6.93 -10.36
CA VAL A 42 -8.26 7.67 -9.10
C VAL A 42 -9.46 8.63 -9.03
N GLN A 43 -9.74 9.35 -10.11
CA GLN A 43 -10.87 10.27 -10.16
C GLN A 43 -12.21 9.54 -10.01
N LYS A 44 -12.36 8.42 -10.68
CA LYS A 44 -13.58 7.62 -10.63
C LYS A 44 -13.88 7.08 -9.24
N PHE A 45 -12.84 6.69 -8.50
CA PHE A 45 -12.97 6.09 -7.17
C PHE A 45 -12.43 7.00 -6.07
N LYS A 46 -12.49 8.31 -6.27
CA LYS A 46 -11.96 9.27 -5.30
C LYS A 46 -12.55 9.04 -3.92
N GLY A 47 -11.67 8.87 -2.93
CA GLY A 47 -12.06 8.57 -1.56
C GLY A 47 -12.46 7.11 -1.34
N ARG A 48 -12.33 6.25 -2.35
CA ARG A 48 -12.73 4.84 -2.27
C ARG A 48 -11.65 3.87 -2.72
N ILE A 49 -10.40 4.34 -2.80
CA ILE A 49 -9.24 3.47 -3.05
C ILE A 49 -8.38 3.52 -1.81
N ILE A 50 -8.09 2.36 -1.24
CA ILE A 50 -7.21 2.24 -0.08
C ILE A 50 -6.00 1.37 -0.42
N ASN A 51 -4.90 1.62 0.27
CA ASN A 51 -3.68 0.83 0.16
C ASN A 51 -3.11 0.59 1.55
N VAL A 52 -2.34 -0.46 1.70
CA VAL A 52 -1.51 -0.68 2.87
C VAL A 52 -0.05 -0.52 2.48
N HIS A 53 0.65 0.37 3.17
CA HIS A 53 2.08 0.59 2.98
C HIS A 53 2.84 -0.05 4.16
N PRO A 54 3.93 -0.78 3.90
CA PRO A 54 4.61 -1.55 4.95
C PRO A 54 5.61 -0.72 5.78
N SER A 55 5.23 0.49 6.14
CA SER A 55 5.97 1.34 7.06
C SER A 55 5.03 2.32 7.75
N LEU A 56 5.56 3.07 8.71
CA LEU A 56 4.83 4.14 9.40
C LEU A 56 4.98 5.44 8.61
N LEU A 57 4.09 5.66 7.65
CA LEU A 57 4.12 6.88 6.83
C LEU A 57 4.04 8.13 7.71
N PRO A 58 4.69 9.24 7.32
CA PRO A 58 5.36 9.51 6.04
C PRO A 58 6.76 8.93 5.90
N HIS A 59 7.27 8.27 6.93
CA HIS A 59 8.60 7.66 6.88
C HIS A 59 8.63 6.47 5.94
N TYR A 60 9.67 6.37 5.14
CA TYR A 60 9.89 5.26 4.20
C TYR A 60 8.75 5.10 3.18
N GLY A 61 8.15 6.22 2.79
CA GLY A 61 7.16 6.27 1.73
C GLY A 61 7.69 6.97 0.48
N GLY A 62 6.87 6.98 -0.57
CA GLY A 62 7.16 7.68 -1.80
C GLY A 62 7.78 6.81 -2.87
N LYS A 63 8.27 7.46 -3.94
CA LYS A 63 8.83 6.78 -5.11
C LYS A 63 10.02 5.90 -4.73
N GLY A 64 9.99 4.67 -5.19
CA GLY A 64 11.05 3.70 -4.92
C GLY A 64 10.91 2.94 -3.60
N MET A 65 9.99 3.34 -2.74
CA MET A 65 9.76 2.69 -1.45
C MET A 65 8.69 1.63 -1.57
N TYR A 66 9.08 0.45 -2.03
CA TYR A 66 8.20 -0.70 -2.17
C TYR A 66 8.98 -1.98 -1.84
N GLY A 67 8.25 -3.02 -1.43
CA GLY A 67 8.82 -4.34 -1.17
C GLY A 67 9.97 -4.31 -0.17
N ASP A 68 11.04 -4.99 -0.51
CA ASP A 68 12.21 -5.11 0.37
C ASP A 68 12.97 -3.79 0.55
N HIS A 69 12.81 -2.83 -0.38
CA HIS A 69 13.47 -1.51 -0.26
C HIS A 69 13.04 -0.78 1.01
N VAL A 70 11.77 -0.87 1.37
CA VAL A 70 11.25 -0.27 2.60
C VAL A 70 11.91 -0.89 3.81
N HIS A 71 11.90 -2.22 3.88
CA HIS A 71 12.43 -2.95 5.04
C HIS A 71 13.94 -2.78 5.18
N ASN A 72 14.66 -2.77 4.05
CA ASN A 72 16.09 -2.53 4.09
C ASN A 72 16.43 -1.14 4.60
N ALA A 73 15.65 -0.13 4.21
CA ALA A 73 15.85 1.24 4.70
C ALA A 73 15.57 1.34 6.21
N VAL A 74 14.51 0.70 6.68
CA VAL A 74 14.18 0.65 8.12
C VAL A 74 15.33 0.02 8.91
N LEU A 75 15.84 -1.11 8.43
CA LEU A 75 16.95 -1.82 9.10
C LEU A 75 18.26 -1.02 9.04
N ALA A 76 18.56 -0.38 7.91
CA ALA A 76 19.75 0.43 7.75
C ALA A 76 19.78 1.62 8.72
N ASN A 77 18.62 2.18 9.03
CA ASN A 77 18.50 3.28 9.98
C ASN A 77 18.38 2.83 11.44
N LYS A 78 18.45 1.53 11.69
CA LYS A 78 18.39 0.95 13.03
C LYS A 78 17.19 1.42 13.84
N GLU A 79 16.02 1.43 13.17
CA GLU A 79 14.78 1.81 13.81
C GLU A 79 14.41 0.84 14.93
N ILE A 80 13.81 1.35 15.99
CA ILE A 80 13.35 0.53 17.11
C ILE A 80 11.93 0.01 16.90
N LYS A 81 11.23 0.55 15.91
CA LYS A 81 9.89 0.11 15.55
C LYS A 81 9.65 0.30 14.06
N SER A 82 8.71 -0.45 13.54
CA SER A 82 8.15 -0.26 12.21
C SER A 82 6.66 -0.50 12.30
N GLY A 83 5.98 -0.64 11.19
CA GLY A 83 4.55 -0.89 11.18
C GLY A 83 3.98 -0.85 9.79
N ILE A 84 2.66 -0.71 9.76
CA ILE A 84 1.91 -0.58 8.51
C ILE A 84 1.03 0.66 8.57
N THR A 85 0.73 1.22 7.41
CA THR A 85 -0.16 2.36 7.26
C THR A 85 -1.24 2.03 6.24
N PHE A 86 -2.49 2.09 6.67
CA PHE A 86 -3.63 2.10 5.75
C PHE A 86 -3.94 3.53 5.38
N HIS A 87 -4.01 3.82 4.09
CA HIS A 87 -4.26 5.19 3.62
C HIS A 87 -5.10 5.20 2.35
N TYR A 88 -5.75 6.32 2.11
CA TYR A 88 -6.41 6.56 0.84
C TYR A 88 -5.38 6.84 -0.24
N VAL A 89 -5.68 6.42 -1.45
CA VAL A 89 -4.79 6.60 -2.60
C VAL A 89 -5.20 7.83 -3.39
N ASN A 90 -4.20 8.66 -3.72
CA ASN A 90 -4.35 9.79 -4.64
C ASN A 90 -3.33 9.63 -5.78
N GLU A 91 -3.10 10.69 -6.57
CA GLU A 91 -2.17 10.67 -7.70
C GLU A 91 -0.70 10.57 -7.27
N ASN A 92 -0.39 10.81 -6.01
CA ASN A 92 0.98 10.79 -5.48
C ASN A 92 1.24 9.52 -4.66
N TYR A 93 2.45 8.98 -4.76
CA TYR A 93 2.81 7.79 -3.99
C TYR A 93 2.78 8.05 -2.49
N ASP A 94 2.01 7.23 -1.77
CA ASP A 94 1.99 7.17 -0.30
C ASP A 94 1.71 8.52 0.38
N GLU A 95 1.04 9.45 -0.30
CA GLU A 95 0.73 10.78 0.23
C GLU A 95 -0.75 11.00 0.52
N GLY A 96 -1.59 9.99 0.31
CA GLY A 96 -3.01 10.09 0.62
C GLY A 96 -3.27 10.11 2.12
N LYS A 97 -4.47 10.55 2.49
CA LYS A 97 -4.87 10.65 3.90
C LYS A 97 -4.73 9.30 4.61
N ILE A 98 -4.07 9.32 5.77
CA ILE A 98 -3.88 8.14 6.61
C ILE A 98 -5.22 7.76 7.26
N ILE A 99 -5.59 6.49 7.14
CA ILE A 99 -6.76 5.92 7.79
C ILE A 99 -6.38 5.42 9.18
N LYS A 100 -5.37 4.55 9.26
CA LYS A 100 -4.89 4.01 10.52
C LYS A 100 -3.50 3.41 10.36
N GLN A 101 -2.74 3.44 11.45
CA GLN A 101 -1.40 2.84 11.52
C GLN A 101 -1.33 1.84 12.66
N PHE A 102 -0.53 0.80 12.47
CA PHE A 102 -0.26 -0.21 13.49
C PHE A 102 1.24 -0.41 13.61
N GLU A 103 1.74 -0.45 14.84
CA GLU A 103 3.17 -0.52 15.12
C GLU A 103 3.59 -1.91 15.57
N VAL A 104 4.86 -2.22 15.36
CA VAL A 104 5.52 -3.41 15.88
C VAL A 104 6.94 -3.04 16.31
N SER A 105 7.36 -3.58 17.46
CA SER A 105 8.70 -3.35 17.97
C SER A 105 9.72 -4.19 17.22
N LEU A 106 10.91 -3.64 17.01
CA LEU A 106 12.02 -4.32 16.36
C LEU A 106 13.10 -4.63 17.38
N SER A 107 13.74 -5.80 17.27
CA SER A 107 14.89 -6.16 18.09
C SER A 107 16.16 -5.56 17.51
N GLU A 108 17.23 -5.52 18.32
CA GLU A 108 18.53 -5.06 17.84
C GLU A 108 19.12 -5.97 16.75
N GLU A 109 18.70 -7.24 16.73
CA GLU A 109 19.16 -8.25 15.79
C GLU A 109 18.13 -8.56 14.71
N GLU A 110 17.24 -7.62 14.43
CA GLU A 110 16.18 -7.82 13.44
C GLU A 110 16.76 -8.09 12.05
N SER A 111 16.29 -9.15 11.39
CA SER A 111 16.67 -9.48 10.02
C SER A 111 15.59 -9.04 9.05
N LEU A 112 15.92 -9.02 7.76
CA LEU A 112 14.91 -8.75 6.72
C LEU A 112 13.77 -9.76 6.81
N ASN A 113 14.07 -11.05 6.97
CA ASN A 113 13.04 -12.08 7.03
C ASN A 113 12.14 -11.92 8.27
N SER A 114 12.70 -11.64 9.43
CA SER A 114 11.89 -11.46 10.63
C SER A 114 11.04 -10.21 10.57
N LEU A 115 11.56 -9.13 10.01
CA LEU A 115 10.78 -7.90 9.80
C LEU A 115 9.62 -8.14 8.84
N LYS A 116 9.87 -8.82 7.72
CA LYS A 116 8.81 -9.14 6.76
C LYS A 116 7.71 -9.97 7.40
N LYS A 117 8.06 -10.94 8.24
CA LYS A 117 7.07 -11.76 8.96
C LYS A 117 6.22 -10.93 9.91
N LYS A 118 6.85 -10.02 10.65
CA LYS A 118 6.14 -9.12 11.56
C LYS A 118 5.16 -8.22 10.81
N ILE A 119 5.59 -7.65 9.70
CA ILE A 119 4.75 -6.78 8.88
C ILE A 119 3.58 -7.55 8.27
N ASN A 120 3.84 -8.75 7.72
CA ASN A 120 2.76 -9.58 7.18
C ASN A 120 1.74 -9.97 8.25
N ALA A 121 2.19 -10.26 9.46
CA ALA A 121 1.28 -10.59 10.57
C ALA A 121 0.37 -9.41 10.90
N LEU A 122 0.90 -8.18 10.91
CA LEU A 122 0.10 -6.97 11.11
C LEU A 122 -0.94 -6.80 10.00
N GLU A 123 -0.55 -6.99 8.76
CA GLU A 123 -1.47 -6.87 7.62
C GLU A 123 -2.60 -7.90 7.71
N MET A 124 -2.26 -9.16 7.97
CA MET A 124 -3.26 -10.22 8.07
C MET A 124 -4.23 -10.01 9.21
N THR A 125 -3.75 -9.49 10.32
CA THR A 125 -4.58 -9.23 11.50
C THR A 125 -5.54 -8.05 11.29
N HIS A 126 -5.06 -6.97 10.67
CA HIS A 126 -5.79 -5.70 10.67
C HIS A 126 -6.52 -5.38 9.36
N PHE A 127 -6.12 -5.99 8.26
CA PHE A 127 -6.72 -5.70 6.95
C PHE A 127 -8.24 -5.97 6.94
N PRO A 128 -8.72 -7.13 7.40
CA PRO A 128 -10.17 -7.37 7.44
C PRO A 128 -10.92 -6.36 8.28
N GLN A 129 -10.35 -5.91 9.39
CA GLN A 129 -10.95 -4.92 10.27
C GLN A 129 -11.11 -3.57 9.57
N ILE A 130 -10.10 -3.15 8.82
CA ILE A 130 -10.14 -1.87 8.09
C ILE A 130 -11.18 -1.92 6.98
N ILE A 131 -11.23 -3.02 6.22
CA ILE A 131 -12.23 -3.18 5.16
C ILE A 131 -13.65 -3.14 5.74
N SER A 132 -13.88 -3.86 6.83
CA SER A 132 -15.18 -3.89 7.49
C SER A 132 -15.59 -2.49 7.97
N MET A 133 -14.67 -1.77 8.60
CA MET A 133 -14.92 -0.41 9.08
C MET A 133 -15.34 0.53 7.95
N LEU A 134 -14.66 0.45 6.80
CA LEU A 134 -14.95 1.33 5.67
C LEU A 134 -16.25 0.96 4.96
N ASN A 135 -16.62 -0.31 4.95
CA ASN A 135 -17.88 -0.76 4.34
C ASN A 135 -19.10 -0.36 5.15
N ASP A 136 -18.93 -0.10 6.43
CA ASP A 136 -20.03 0.28 7.33
C ASP A 136 -20.34 1.79 7.31
N GLU A 137 -19.55 2.55 6.55
CA GLU A 137 -19.74 4.00 6.40
C GLU A 137 -20.71 4.37 5.27
#